data_39899b3f0b68b5b3bb819662547f52e7
#
_entry.id   39899b3f0b68b5b3bb819662547f52e7
#
_cell.length_a   1.000
_cell.length_b   1.000
_cell.length_c   1.000
_cell.angle_alpha   90.00
_cell.angle_beta   90.00
_cell.angle_gamma   90.00
#
_symmetry.space_group_name_H-M   'P 1'
#
loop_
_entity.id
_entity.type
_entity.pdbx_description
1 polymer ?
#
loop_
_entity_poly.entity_id
_entity_poly.type
_entity_poly.pdbx_seq_one_letter_code
_entity_poly.pdbx_strand_id
1 'polypeptide(L)'
;MNPLITLEGVSKSYGMGRQRTNVLQNIQLEISEGEFVAIVGYSGSGKTTLISMLAGLIHPDKGTAKYQNKTITEPDPGRALVFQNYSLLPWLSVWENLALAVNQVFPQWSSSKREEHINHYLNMVRLTQAKRKRPSELSGGMRQRVALARALAMDPEVLLLDEPLGALDALTRGNLQEEIARIWSENKKTVVLITNDVDEGILLADRVIPLTRGPGATLGQSIHIDLPRPRNRKELNHDATFKELRKQIINSLMNDRHQQRTYTVRKTFVLPNILPEDLNAPGTFRFGRRSPTRHEEIKQEPLEIEV
;
A
#
# COMPACT_ATOMS: atom_id res chain seq x y z
N MET A 1 -8.55 -0.37 25.86
CA MET A 1 -9.27 0.53 24.92
C MET A 1 -9.73 -0.31 23.74
N ASN A 2 -10.96 -0.12 23.25
CA ASN A 2 -11.39 -0.84 22.07
C ASN A 2 -10.66 -0.28 20.84
N PRO A 3 -10.13 -1.13 19.95
CA PRO A 3 -9.48 -0.67 18.74
C PRO A 3 -10.49 0.05 17.81
N LEU A 4 -10.03 1.11 17.12
CA LEU A 4 -10.84 1.85 16.15
C LEU A 4 -11.06 1.03 14.87
N ILE A 5 -10.00 0.33 14.42
CA ILE A 5 -10.02 -0.56 13.26
C ILE A 5 -9.56 -1.95 13.70
N THR A 6 -10.26 -2.98 13.22
CA THR A 6 -9.90 -4.38 13.47
C THR A 6 -10.04 -5.20 12.18
N LEU A 7 -9.01 -5.99 11.86
CA LEU A 7 -9.05 -7.04 10.83
C LEU A 7 -8.88 -8.39 11.52
N GLU A 8 -9.83 -9.30 11.36
CA GLU A 8 -9.85 -10.62 11.99
C GLU A 8 -9.82 -11.71 10.93
N GLY A 9 -8.65 -12.35 10.73
CA GLY A 9 -8.48 -13.46 9.79
C GLY A 9 -8.76 -13.12 8.33
N VAL A 10 -8.52 -11.87 7.95
CA VAL A 10 -8.87 -11.35 6.63
C VAL A 10 -8.00 -11.97 5.54
N SER A 11 -8.64 -12.48 4.48
CA SER A 11 -7.97 -13.03 3.31
C SER A 11 -8.61 -12.54 2.01
N LYS A 12 -7.79 -12.34 0.97
CA LYS A 12 -8.24 -11.87 -0.33
C LYS A 12 -7.51 -12.55 -1.48
N SER A 13 -8.26 -12.98 -2.48
CA SER A 13 -7.74 -13.62 -3.69
C SER A 13 -8.35 -12.98 -4.93
N TYR A 14 -7.63 -13.04 -6.05
CA TYR A 14 -8.12 -12.59 -7.35
C TYR A 14 -7.95 -13.70 -8.40
N GLY A 15 -8.73 -13.60 -9.48
CA GLY A 15 -8.74 -14.60 -10.55
C GLY A 15 -9.75 -15.72 -10.32
N MET A 16 -9.88 -16.61 -11.31
CA MET A 16 -10.84 -17.74 -11.29
C MET A 16 -10.14 -19.08 -11.51
N GLY A 17 -10.68 -20.14 -10.91
CA GLY A 17 -10.23 -21.51 -11.10
C GLY A 17 -8.73 -21.70 -10.81
N ARG A 18 -7.99 -22.28 -11.76
CA ARG A 18 -6.54 -22.55 -11.63
C ARG A 18 -5.65 -21.30 -11.62
N GLN A 19 -6.17 -20.15 -12.04
CA GLN A 19 -5.47 -18.87 -12.04
C GLN A 19 -5.77 -18.02 -10.80
N ARG A 20 -6.49 -18.57 -9.82
CA ARG A 20 -6.77 -17.86 -8.56
C ARG A 20 -5.48 -17.68 -7.76
N THR A 21 -5.15 -16.43 -7.47
CA THR A 21 -3.97 -16.05 -6.69
C THR A 21 -4.41 -15.46 -5.35
N ASN A 22 -3.93 -16.04 -4.25
CA ASN A 22 -4.10 -15.46 -2.92
C ASN A 22 -3.18 -14.25 -2.82
N VAL A 23 -3.73 -13.07 -2.59
CA VAL A 23 -2.95 -11.83 -2.41
C VAL A 23 -2.66 -11.62 -0.94
N LEU A 24 -3.68 -11.70 -0.08
CA LEU A 24 -3.56 -11.57 1.36
C LEU A 24 -4.12 -12.82 2.04
N GLN A 25 -3.47 -13.27 3.12
CA GLN A 25 -3.87 -14.45 3.85
C GLN A 25 -3.80 -14.22 5.35
N ASN A 26 -4.91 -14.51 6.05
CA ASN A 26 -5.02 -14.48 7.50
C ASN A 26 -4.44 -13.19 8.14
N ILE A 27 -4.84 -12.04 7.62
CA ILE A 27 -4.44 -10.74 8.17
C ILE A 27 -5.13 -10.52 9.51
N GLN A 28 -4.32 -10.23 10.54
CA GLN A 28 -4.74 -9.80 11.87
C GLN A 28 -4.18 -8.40 12.11
N LEU A 29 -5.04 -7.43 12.41
CA LEU A 29 -4.61 -6.05 12.63
C LEU A 29 -5.58 -5.36 13.57
N GLU A 30 -5.04 -4.65 14.55
CA GLU A 30 -5.78 -3.74 15.42
C GLU A 30 -5.11 -2.37 15.38
N ILE A 31 -5.87 -1.31 15.25
CA ILE A 31 -5.39 0.07 15.23
C ILE A 31 -6.19 0.88 16.23
N SER A 32 -5.50 1.55 17.13
CA SER A 32 -6.09 2.42 18.16
C SER A 32 -6.41 3.80 17.58
N GLU A 33 -7.34 4.50 18.24
CA GLU A 33 -7.65 5.90 17.90
C GLU A 33 -6.42 6.79 18.11
N GLY A 34 -6.19 7.71 17.17
CA GLY A 34 -5.06 8.66 17.19
C GLY A 34 -3.70 8.04 16.88
N GLU A 35 -3.64 6.73 16.59
CA GLU A 35 -2.40 6.03 16.26
C GLU A 35 -1.98 6.26 14.81
N PHE A 36 -0.67 6.44 14.58
CA PHE A 36 -0.09 6.46 13.26
C PHE A 36 0.62 5.12 12.98
N VAL A 37 0.02 4.27 12.16
CA VAL A 37 0.57 2.96 11.78
C VAL A 37 1.12 3.02 10.36
N ALA A 38 2.36 2.54 10.15
CA ALA A 38 2.90 2.32 8.82
C ALA A 38 2.95 0.82 8.50
N ILE A 39 2.42 0.44 7.34
CA ILE A 39 2.54 -0.93 6.79
C ILE A 39 3.55 -0.87 5.66
N VAL A 40 4.69 -1.53 5.86
CA VAL A 40 5.82 -1.51 4.92
C VAL A 40 5.94 -2.86 4.23
N GLY A 41 6.10 -2.86 2.90
CA GLY A 41 6.23 -4.10 2.15
C GLY A 41 6.69 -3.87 0.71
N TYR A 42 7.06 -4.95 0.04
CA TYR A 42 7.51 -4.89 -1.35
C TYR A 42 6.39 -4.48 -2.31
N SER A 43 6.77 -3.94 -3.48
CA SER A 43 5.80 -3.74 -4.56
C SER A 43 5.16 -5.07 -4.94
N GLY A 44 3.82 -5.06 -5.13
CA GLY A 44 3.05 -6.27 -5.41
C GLY A 44 2.76 -7.18 -4.20
N SER A 45 3.08 -6.79 -2.96
CA SER A 45 2.76 -7.58 -1.76
C SER A 45 1.29 -7.54 -1.33
N GLY A 46 0.44 -6.74 -1.99
CA GLY A 46 -0.97 -6.63 -1.64
C GLY A 46 -1.31 -5.43 -0.75
N LYS A 47 -0.39 -4.46 -0.57
CA LYS A 47 -0.60 -3.25 0.24
C LYS A 47 -1.84 -2.46 -0.17
N THR A 48 -1.96 -2.17 -1.49
CA THR A 48 -3.14 -1.46 -2.03
C THR A 48 -4.43 -2.27 -1.84
N THR A 49 -4.37 -3.61 -1.89
CA THR A 49 -5.51 -4.47 -1.57
C THR A 49 -5.91 -4.31 -0.10
N LEU A 50 -4.94 -4.30 0.81
CA LEU A 50 -5.20 -4.14 2.25
C LEU A 50 -5.86 -2.80 2.56
N ILE A 51 -5.29 -1.68 2.06
CA ILE A 51 -5.83 -0.34 2.32
C ILE A 51 -7.20 -0.14 1.65
N SER A 52 -7.43 -0.75 0.48
CA SER A 52 -8.73 -0.71 -0.20
C SER A 52 -9.82 -1.43 0.59
N MET A 53 -9.49 -2.49 1.34
CA MET A 53 -10.43 -3.13 2.27
C MET A 53 -10.72 -2.22 3.47
N LEU A 54 -9.71 -1.57 4.03
CA LEU A 54 -9.90 -0.60 5.12
C LEU A 54 -10.77 0.58 4.68
N ALA A 55 -10.64 1.02 3.42
CA ALA A 55 -11.47 2.07 2.85
C ALA A 55 -12.91 1.62 2.52
N GLY A 56 -13.20 0.31 2.51
CA GLY A 56 -14.49 -0.24 2.11
C GLY A 56 -14.72 -0.32 0.60
N LEU A 57 -13.65 -0.18 -0.20
CA LEU A 57 -13.73 -0.26 -1.68
C LEU A 57 -13.79 -1.71 -2.18
N ILE A 58 -13.25 -2.65 -1.42
CA ILE A 58 -13.30 -4.09 -1.70
C ILE A 58 -13.57 -4.86 -0.41
N HIS A 59 -14.19 -6.04 -0.55
CA HIS A 59 -14.49 -6.89 0.59
C HIS A 59 -13.49 -8.03 0.70
N PRO A 60 -13.19 -8.51 1.93
CA PRO A 60 -12.44 -9.73 2.12
C PRO A 60 -13.22 -10.95 1.61
N ASP A 61 -12.51 -11.99 1.16
CA ASP A 61 -13.11 -13.29 0.81
C ASP A 61 -13.35 -14.15 2.06
N LYS A 62 -12.54 -13.93 3.13
CA LYS A 62 -12.65 -14.57 4.44
C LYS A 62 -12.28 -13.56 5.52
N GLY A 63 -12.79 -13.80 6.73
CA GLY A 63 -12.56 -12.94 7.87
C GLY A 63 -13.43 -11.70 7.87
N THR A 64 -13.18 -10.78 8.78
CA THR A 64 -13.96 -9.56 8.98
C THR A 64 -13.06 -8.34 9.11
N ALA A 65 -13.45 -7.26 8.43
CA ALA A 65 -12.88 -5.92 8.61
C ALA A 65 -13.91 -5.05 9.34
N LYS A 66 -13.49 -4.43 10.45
CA LYS A 66 -14.38 -3.61 11.28
C LYS A 66 -13.80 -2.21 11.49
N TYR A 67 -14.67 -1.23 11.54
CA TYR A 67 -14.42 0.15 11.94
C TYR A 67 -15.43 0.54 13.02
N GLN A 68 -14.97 1.03 14.18
CA GLN A 68 -15.83 1.31 15.34
C GLN A 68 -16.73 0.11 15.70
N ASN A 69 -16.18 -1.11 15.70
CA ASN A 69 -16.89 -2.38 15.93
C ASN A 69 -17.99 -2.73 14.89
N LYS A 70 -18.16 -1.93 13.81
CA LYS A 70 -19.10 -2.20 12.72
C LYS A 70 -18.34 -2.78 11.53
N THR A 71 -18.89 -3.82 10.89
CA THR A 71 -18.30 -4.39 9.68
C THR A 71 -18.23 -3.35 8.57
N ILE A 72 -17.07 -3.26 7.93
CA ILE A 72 -16.84 -2.39 6.78
C ILE A 72 -17.51 -3.02 5.56
N THR A 73 -18.58 -2.42 5.06
CA THR A 73 -19.33 -2.88 3.88
C THR A 73 -19.28 -1.91 2.72
N GLU A 74 -18.92 -0.65 2.95
CA GLU A 74 -18.90 0.41 1.93
C GLU A 74 -17.95 1.53 2.33
N PRO A 75 -17.55 2.41 1.38
CA PRO A 75 -16.79 3.62 1.69
C PRO A 75 -17.58 4.54 2.64
N ASP A 76 -16.87 5.19 3.54
CA ASP A 76 -17.43 6.07 4.55
C ASP A 76 -16.56 7.33 4.69
N PRO A 77 -17.14 8.56 4.77
CA PRO A 77 -16.38 9.80 4.94
C PRO A 77 -15.45 9.80 6.17
N GLY A 78 -15.79 9.05 7.22
CA GLY A 78 -14.95 8.86 8.41
C GLY A 78 -13.60 8.18 8.11
N ARG A 79 -13.44 7.55 6.92
CA ARG A 79 -12.23 6.85 6.47
C ARG A 79 -11.78 7.36 5.11
N ALA A 80 -11.09 8.50 5.08
CA ALA A 80 -10.64 9.11 3.84
C ALA A 80 -9.40 8.42 3.28
N LEU A 81 -9.39 8.15 1.98
CA LEU A 81 -8.28 7.52 1.27
C LEU A 81 -7.60 8.52 0.33
N VAL A 82 -6.28 8.62 0.47
CA VAL A 82 -5.39 9.31 -0.49
C VAL A 82 -4.72 8.25 -1.35
N PHE A 83 -5.06 8.24 -2.64
CA PHE A 83 -4.54 7.29 -3.61
C PHE A 83 -3.14 7.65 -4.10
N GLN A 84 -2.37 6.66 -4.51
CA GLN A 84 -1.03 6.80 -5.09
C GLN A 84 -1.00 7.74 -6.32
N ASN A 85 -2.04 7.73 -7.15
CA ASN A 85 -2.18 8.56 -8.35
C ASN A 85 -2.93 9.88 -8.11
N TYR A 86 -3.06 10.30 -6.82
CA TYR A 86 -3.76 11.51 -6.35
C TYR A 86 -5.27 11.53 -6.59
N SER A 87 -5.79 10.84 -7.61
CA SER A 87 -7.19 10.77 -8.02
C SER A 87 -7.91 12.14 -8.05
N LEU A 88 -7.18 13.17 -8.51
CA LEU A 88 -7.77 14.50 -8.73
C LEU A 88 -8.58 14.50 -10.02
N LEU A 89 -9.73 15.19 -9.99
CA LEU A 89 -10.55 15.39 -11.18
C LEU A 89 -9.88 16.43 -12.09
N PRO A 90 -9.39 16.04 -13.27
CA PRO A 90 -8.52 16.91 -14.09
C PRO A 90 -9.23 18.14 -14.69
N TRP A 91 -10.54 18.11 -14.80
CA TRP A 91 -11.36 19.22 -15.28
C TRP A 91 -11.76 20.22 -14.20
N LEU A 92 -11.55 19.90 -12.92
CA LEU A 92 -11.83 20.77 -11.79
C LEU A 92 -10.54 21.49 -11.34
N SER A 93 -10.70 22.73 -10.89
CA SER A 93 -9.64 23.46 -10.19
C SER A 93 -9.29 22.81 -8.84
N VAL A 94 -8.21 23.26 -8.21
CA VAL A 94 -7.83 22.86 -6.85
C VAL A 94 -8.98 23.09 -5.87
N TRP A 95 -9.56 24.28 -5.89
CA TRP A 95 -10.69 24.63 -5.01
C TRP A 95 -11.90 23.73 -5.25
N GLU A 96 -12.29 23.51 -6.50
CA GLU A 96 -13.42 22.66 -6.87
C GLU A 96 -13.21 21.18 -6.50
N ASN A 97 -11.97 20.66 -6.56
CA ASN A 97 -11.66 19.32 -6.08
C ASN A 97 -11.93 19.16 -4.58
N LEU A 98 -11.64 20.18 -3.75
CA LEU A 98 -11.98 20.16 -2.33
C LEU A 98 -13.49 20.39 -2.13
N ALA A 99 -14.06 21.34 -2.88
CA ALA A 99 -15.47 21.71 -2.76
C ALA A 99 -16.40 20.51 -3.03
N LEU A 100 -16.04 19.65 -3.99
CA LEU A 100 -16.79 18.43 -4.28
C LEU A 100 -16.91 17.54 -3.03
N ALA A 101 -15.81 17.28 -2.33
CA ALA A 101 -15.79 16.46 -1.14
C ALA A 101 -16.55 17.13 0.03
N VAL A 102 -16.28 18.40 0.27
CA VAL A 102 -16.93 19.17 1.36
C VAL A 102 -18.44 19.28 1.14
N ASN A 103 -18.89 19.52 -0.10
CA ASN A 103 -20.31 19.61 -0.42
C ASN A 103 -21.04 18.27 -0.22
N GLN A 104 -20.36 17.16 -0.49
CA GLN A 104 -20.93 15.83 -0.30
C GLN A 104 -21.05 15.45 1.18
N VAL A 105 -20.05 15.79 1.98
CA VAL A 105 -20.00 15.41 3.41
C VAL A 105 -20.82 16.37 4.28
N PHE A 106 -20.83 17.66 3.92
CA PHE A 106 -21.51 18.71 4.71
C PHE A 106 -22.57 19.46 3.90
N PRO A 107 -23.58 18.77 3.35
CA PRO A 107 -24.62 19.40 2.52
C PRO A 107 -25.43 20.44 3.29
N GLN A 108 -25.51 20.31 4.62
CA GLN A 108 -26.27 21.21 5.51
C GLN A 108 -25.54 22.53 5.82
N TRP A 109 -24.22 22.65 5.50
CA TRP A 109 -23.49 23.89 5.79
C TRP A 109 -23.85 25.01 4.81
N SER A 110 -23.80 26.26 5.28
CA SER A 110 -23.92 27.42 4.39
C SER A 110 -22.74 27.50 3.42
N SER A 111 -22.95 28.16 2.28
CA SER A 111 -21.87 28.37 1.29
C SER A 111 -20.65 29.07 1.91
N SER A 112 -20.89 30.07 2.77
CA SER A 112 -19.80 30.79 3.47
C SER A 112 -18.99 29.86 4.38
N LYS A 113 -19.67 28.97 5.14
CA LYS A 113 -18.97 28.03 6.04
C LYS A 113 -18.15 27.00 5.25
N ARG A 114 -18.67 26.50 4.12
CA ARG A 114 -17.95 25.58 3.24
C ARG A 114 -16.72 26.27 2.62
N GLU A 115 -16.86 27.51 2.17
CA GLU A 115 -15.77 28.29 1.60
C GLU A 115 -14.67 28.55 2.64
N GLU A 116 -15.01 28.94 3.85
CA GLU A 116 -14.05 29.12 4.96
C GLU A 116 -13.31 27.83 5.25
N HIS A 117 -14.00 26.71 5.35
CA HIS A 117 -13.44 25.40 5.61
C HIS A 117 -12.48 24.97 4.50
N ILE A 118 -12.85 25.11 3.23
CA ILE A 118 -11.98 24.79 2.08
C ILE A 118 -10.71 25.69 2.12
N ASN A 119 -10.88 26.98 2.35
CA ASN A 119 -9.75 27.91 2.42
C ASN A 119 -8.81 27.59 3.59
N HIS A 120 -9.34 27.10 4.72
CA HIS A 120 -8.54 26.61 5.85
C HIS A 120 -7.60 25.48 5.41
N TYR A 121 -8.11 24.42 4.74
CA TYR A 121 -7.29 23.31 4.30
C TYR A 121 -6.33 23.67 3.16
N LEU A 122 -6.72 24.57 2.26
CA LEU A 122 -5.81 25.11 1.24
C LEU A 122 -4.64 25.88 1.87
N ASN A 123 -4.91 26.64 2.93
CA ASN A 123 -3.86 27.34 3.66
C ASN A 123 -2.96 26.36 4.42
N MET A 124 -3.55 25.35 5.09
CA MET A 124 -2.83 24.29 5.81
C MET A 124 -1.77 23.62 4.93
N VAL A 125 -2.09 23.32 3.66
CA VAL A 125 -1.16 22.70 2.69
C VAL A 125 -0.40 23.72 1.83
N ARG A 126 -0.49 25.03 2.14
CA ARG A 126 0.20 26.14 1.45
C ARG A 126 -0.13 26.25 -0.05
N LEU A 127 -1.39 26.01 -0.42
CA LEU A 127 -1.86 26.08 -1.81
C LEU A 127 -2.90 27.16 -2.09
N THR A 128 -3.08 28.14 -1.19
CA THR A 128 -4.04 29.24 -1.34
C THR A 128 -3.87 29.97 -2.68
N GLN A 129 -2.60 30.22 -3.11
CA GLN A 129 -2.31 30.90 -4.36
C GLN A 129 -2.63 30.06 -5.61
N ALA A 130 -2.73 28.74 -5.46
CA ALA A 130 -3.00 27.79 -6.54
C ALA A 130 -4.50 27.41 -6.66
N LYS A 131 -5.37 27.99 -5.86
CA LYS A 131 -6.77 27.56 -5.73
C LYS A 131 -7.56 27.50 -7.07
N ARG A 132 -7.20 28.33 -8.04
CA ARG A 132 -7.85 28.38 -9.36
C ARG A 132 -7.17 27.50 -10.43
N LYS A 133 -5.98 26.94 -10.14
CA LYS A 133 -5.24 26.08 -11.07
C LYS A 133 -5.91 24.70 -11.19
N ARG A 134 -5.75 24.08 -12.35
CA ARG A 134 -6.14 22.69 -12.61
C ARG A 134 -5.00 21.74 -12.29
N PRO A 135 -5.24 20.44 -12.09
CA PRO A 135 -4.20 19.44 -11.81
C PRO A 135 -3.07 19.40 -12.83
N SER A 136 -3.35 19.67 -14.10
CA SER A 136 -2.34 19.75 -15.19
C SER A 136 -1.33 20.88 -15.02
N GLU A 137 -1.67 21.94 -14.29
CA GLU A 137 -0.83 23.11 -14.03
C GLU A 137 -0.02 22.99 -12.73
N LEU A 138 -0.09 21.84 -12.05
CA LEU A 138 0.53 21.60 -10.76
C LEU A 138 1.71 20.64 -10.86
N SER A 139 2.74 20.87 -10.03
CA SER A 139 3.80 19.88 -9.83
C SER A 139 3.26 18.61 -9.11
N GLY A 140 4.01 17.50 -9.15
CA GLY A 140 3.65 16.27 -8.45
C GLY A 140 3.38 16.50 -6.96
N GLY A 141 4.27 17.22 -6.27
CA GLY A 141 4.10 17.55 -4.86
C GLY A 141 2.89 18.44 -4.59
N MET A 142 2.56 19.38 -5.49
CA MET A 142 1.35 20.18 -5.35
C MET A 142 0.09 19.33 -5.53
N ARG A 143 0.06 18.41 -6.50
CA ARG A 143 -1.06 17.48 -6.67
C ARG A 143 -1.27 16.61 -5.43
N GLN A 144 -0.18 16.12 -4.83
CA GLN A 144 -0.23 15.36 -3.60
C GLN A 144 -0.83 16.16 -2.44
N ARG A 145 -0.41 17.43 -2.27
CA ARG A 145 -0.96 18.33 -1.26
C ARG A 145 -2.46 18.58 -1.47
N VAL A 146 -2.90 18.73 -2.71
CA VAL A 146 -4.35 18.86 -3.02
C VAL A 146 -5.10 17.61 -2.63
N ALA A 147 -4.59 16.41 -2.95
CA ALA A 147 -5.21 15.15 -2.58
C ALA A 147 -5.32 14.98 -1.06
N LEU A 148 -4.24 15.34 -0.33
CA LEU A 148 -4.23 15.33 1.14
C LEU A 148 -5.24 16.34 1.70
N ALA A 149 -5.24 17.59 1.22
CA ALA A 149 -6.19 18.62 1.66
C ALA A 149 -7.64 18.21 1.39
N ARG A 150 -7.94 17.60 0.24
CA ARG A 150 -9.27 17.08 -0.09
C ARG A 150 -9.72 16.00 0.89
N ALA A 151 -8.83 15.06 1.21
CA ALA A 151 -9.11 14.01 2.18
C ALA A 151 -9.34 14.56 3.59
N LEU A 152 -8.49 15.48 4.04
CA LEU A 152 -8.61 16.12 5.36
C LEU A 152 -9.84 17.02 5.47
N ALA A 153 -10.25 17.68 4.38
CA ALA A 153 -11.43 18.54 4.36
C ALA A 153 -12.76 17.79 4.55
N MET A 154 -12.76 16.46 4.44
CA MET A 154 -13.90 15.62 4.83
C MET A 154 -13.99 15.43 6.35
N ASP A 155 -13.02 15.92 7.13
CA ASP A 155 -12.88 15.74 8.58
C ASP A 155 -12.95 14.27 9.02
N PRO A 156 -12.15 13.36 8.40
CA PRO A 156 -12.20 11.95 8.71
C PRO A 156 -11.60 11.64 10.09
N GLU A 157 -12.04 10.54 10.72
CA GLU A 157 -11.39 9.97 11.91
C GLU A 157 -10.13 9.18 11.53
N VAL A 158 -10.16 8.54 10.33
CA VAL A 158 -9.07 7.73 9.80
C VAL A 158 -8.60 8.27 8.46
N LEU A 159 -7.32 8.53 8.34
CA LEU A 159 -6.66 8.89 7.10
C LEU A 159 -5.87 7.68 6.56
N LEU A 160 -6.27 7.19 5.41
CA LEU A 160 -5.62 6.09 4.71
C LEU A 160 -4.72 6.65 3.61
N LEU A 161 -3.43 6.32 3.61
CA LEU A 161 -2.43 6.86 2.70
C LEU A 161 -1.80 5.71 1.90
N ASP A 162 -2.09 5.61 0.59
CA ASP A 162 -1.54 4.57 -0.29
C ASP A 162 -0.34 5.08 -1.07
N GLU A 163 0.89 4.77 -0.62
CA GLU A 163 2.16 5.18 -1.21
C GLU A 163 2.20 6.68 -1.59
N PRO A 164 1.81 7.59 -0.68
CA PRO A 164 1.53 8.99 -1.03
C PRO A 164 2.74 9.75 -1.55
N LEU A 165 3.96 9.28 -1.27
CA LEU A 165 5.21 9.98 -1.58
C LEU A 165 6.07 9.26 -2.62
N GLY A 166 5.64 8.09 -3.09
CA GLY A 166 6.43 7.22 -3.96
C GLY A 166 6.83 7.84 -5.31
N ALA A 167 5.98 8.69 -5.88
CA ALA A 167 6.19 9.32 -7.18
C ALA A 167 6.91 10.67 -7.14
N LEU A 168 7.44 11.09 -5.96
CA LEU A 168 8.05 12.40 -5.77
C LEU A 168 9.58 12.34 -5.75
N ASP A 169 10.22 13.42 -6.24
CA ASP A 169 11.65 13.62 -6.06
C ASP A 169 12.04 13.77 -4.57
N ALA A 170 13.31 13.55 -4.24
CA ALA A 170 13.78 13.46 -2.87
C ALA A 170 13.56 14.73 -2.03
N LEU A 171 13.66 15.93 -2.64
CA LEU A 171 13.47 17.20 -1.92
C LEU A 171 11.99 17.45 -1.64
N THR A 172 11.14 17.26 -2.64
CA THR A 172 9.69 17.40 -2.52
C THR A 172 9.14 16.38 -1.51
N ARG A 173 9.65 15.13 -1.54
CA ARG A 173 9.29 14.06 -0.59
C ARG A 173 9.62 14.47 0.84
N GLY A 174 10.84 14.96 1.12
CA GLY A 174 11.23 15.39 2.45
C GLY A 174 10.33 16.49 3.02
N ASN A 175 10.07 17.54 2.22
CA ASN A 175 9.18 18.62 2.63
C ASN A 175 7.76 18.14 2.94
N LEU A 176 7.27 17.16 2.16
CA LEU A 176 5.91 16.63 2.36
C LEU A 176 5.82 15.70 3.57
N GLN A 177 6.88 14.93 3.87
CA GLN A 177 6.98 14.14 5.10
C GLN A 177 6.90 15.03 6.34
N GLU A 178 7.63 16.14 6.38
CA GLU A 178 7.56 17.12 7.45
C GLU A 178 6.15 17.72 7.59
N GLU A 179 5.51 18.01 6.46
CA GLU A 179 4.15 18.57 6.45
C GLU A 179 3.11 17.56 6.96
N ILE A 180 3.19 16.29 6.55
CA ILE A 180 2.33 15.21 7.06
C ILE A 180 2.53 15.04 8.58
N ALA A 181 3.79 15.01 9.04
CA ALA A 181 4.11 14.90 10.45
C ALA A 181 3.52 16.07 11.27
N ARG A 182 3.63 17.31 10.75
CA ARG A 182 3.06 18.51 11.36
C ARG A 182 1.53 18.44 11.45
N ILE A 183 0.86 18.15 10.31
CA ILE A 183 -0.60 18.05 10.23
C ILE A 183 -1.11 16.99 11.21
N TRP A 184 -0.44 15.83 11.26
CA TRP A 184 -0.81 14.78 12.19
C TRP A 184 -0.61 15.20 13.67
N SER A 185 0.50 15.89 14.00
CA SER A 185 0.77 16.32 15.37
C SER A 185 -0.26 17.34 15.88
N GLU A 186 -0.79 18.18 14.99
CA GLU A 186 -1.80 19.19 15.30
C GLU A 186 -3.21 18.58 15.48
N ASN A 187 -3.56 17.55 14.71
CA ASN A 187 -4.92 17.03 14.64
C ASN A 187 -5.11 15.64 15.29
N LYS A 188 -4.02 14.90 15.55
CA LYS A 188 -4.03 13.56 16.16
C LYS A 188 -5.04 12.60 15.54
N LYS A 189 -5.22 12.67 14.22
CA LYS A 189 -6.06 11.72 13.48
C LYS A 189 -5.42 10.33 13.48
N THR A 190 -6.22 9.27 13.41
CA THR A 190 -5.70 7.93 13.15
C THR A 190 -5.20 7.84 11.71
N VAL A 191 -3.98 7.37 11.50
CA VAL A 191 -3.37 7.29 10.16
C VAL A 191 -2.89 5.88 9.87
N VAL A 192 -3.23 5.37 8.70
CA VAL A 192 -2.65 4.15 8.14
C VAL A 192 -1.88 4.51 6.88
N LEU A 193 -0.56 4.46 6.97
CA LEU A 193 0.35 4.72 5.86
C LEU A 193 0.79 3.40 5.23
N ILE A 194 0.59 3.27 3.95
CA ILE A 194 1.20 2.20 3.15
C ILE A 194 2.37 2.77 2.37
N THR A 195 3.54 2.15 2.52
CA THR A 195 4.74 2.57 1.82
C THR A 195 5.68 1.38 1.53
N ASN A 196 6.57 1.56 0.58
CA ASN A 196 7.71 0.66 0.33
C ASN A 196 9.01 1.20 0.96
N ASP A 197 8.97 2.38 1.55
CA ASP A 197 10.11 3.07 2.17
C ASP A 197 10.08 2.86 3.70
N VAL A 198 11.07 2.09 4.20
CA VAL A 198 11.21 1.80 5.64
C VAL A 198 11.52 3.08 6.43
N ASP A 199 12.34 3.97 5.87
CA ASP A 199 12.75 5.20 6.54
C ASP A 199 11.56 6.15 6.70
N GLU A 200 10.63 6.17 5.73
CA GLU A 200 9.37 6.91 5.83
C GLU A 200 8.48 6.36 6.95
N GLY A 201 8.35 5.03 7.05
CA GLY A 201 7.61 4.39 8.13
C GLY A 201 8.15 4.76 9.50
N ILE A 202 9.48 4.70 9.71
CA ILE A 202 10.12 5.06 10.99
C ILE A 202 9.97 6.56 11.27
N LEU A 203 10.08 7.42 10.26
CA LEU A 203 9.98 8.86 10.42
C LEU A 203 8.59 9.27 10.91
N LEU A 204 7.53 8.68 10.36
CA LEU A 204 6.16 9.16 10.53
C LEU A 204 5.35 8.38 11.56
N ALA A 205 5.52 7.06 11.65
CA ALA A 205 4.61 6.21 12.41
C ALA A 205 4.99 6.03 13.88
N ASP A 206 4.02 5.63 14.71
CA ASP A 206 4.23 5.18 16.08
C ASP A 206 4.67 3.72 16.11
N ARG A 207 4.23 2.94 15.11
CA ARG A 207 4.72 1.57 14.86
C ARG A 207 4.73 1.24 13.38
N VAL A 208 5.64 0.34 13.02
CA VAL A 208 5.78 -0.20 11.66
C VAL A 208 5.44 -1.68 11.67
N ILE A 209 4.61 -2.10 10.71
CA ILE A 209 4.23 -3.50 10.53
C ILE A 209 4.71 -3.95 9.15
N PRO A 210 5.64 -4.90 9.07
CA PRO A 210 6.06 -5.48 7.81
C PRO A 210 4.94 -6.31 7.18
N LEU A 211 4.71 -6.16 5.87
CA LEU A 211 3.85 -7.03 5.08
C LEU A 211 4.74 -7.97 4.25
N THR A 212 4.56 -9.28 4.43
CA THR A 212 5.34 -10.30 3.75
C THR A 212 5.16 -10.24 2.22
N ARG A 213 5.99 -10.97 1.47
CA ARG A 213 5.80 -11.07 0.02
C ARG A 213 4.60 -11.93 -0.33
N GLY A 214 3.90 -11.55 -1.42
CA GLY A 214 2.92 -12.42 -2.04
C GLY A 214 3.58 -13.57 -2.86
N PRO A 215 2.82 -14.60 -3.22
CA PRO A 215 1.37 -14.76 -2.96
C PRO A 215 1.07 -15.14 -1.51
N GLY A 216 -0.13 -14.78 -1.03
CA GLY A 216 -0.58 -15.11 0.33
C GLY A 216 0.14 -14.27 1.41
N ALA A 217 0.36 -12.97 1.13
CA ALA A 217 1.04 -12.08 2.07
C ALA A 217 0.27 -11.99 3.40
N THR A 218 1.03 -11.92 4.50
CA THR A 218 0.53 -11.73 5.86
C THR A 218 1.28 -10.62 6.57
N LEU A 219 0.74 -10.08 7.66
CA LEU A 219 1.44 -9.10 8.48
C LEU A 219 2.45 -9.79 9.38
N GLY A 220 3.66 -9.23 9.45
CA GLY A 220 4.70 -9.61 10.39
C GLY A 220 4.49 -9.01 11.77
N GLN A 221 5.48 -9.19 12.65
CA GLN A 221 5.45 -8.61 13.99
C GLN A 221 5.47 -7.09 13.94
N SER A 222 4.63 -6.45 14.73
CA SER A 222 4.60 -4.99 14.90
C SER A 222 5.86 -4.52 15.65
N ILE A 223 6.50 -3.48 15.11
CA ILE A 223 7.72 -2.87 15.66
C ILE A 223 7.37 -1.45 16.09
N HIS A 224 7.40 -1.19 17.40
CA HIS A 224 7.17 0.14 17.97
C HIS A 224 8.37 1.07 17.71
N ILE A 225 8.10 2.34 17.47
CA ILE A 225 9.10 3.35 17.14
C ILE A 225 9.27 4.29 18.33
N ASP A 226 10.17 3.92 19.25
CA ASP A 226 10.47 4.68 20.48
C ASP A 226 11.45 5.82 20.19
N LEU A 227 11.12 6.66 19.21
CA LEU A 227 11.86 7.87 18.87
C LEU A 227 11.02 9.10 19.19
N PRO A 228 11.58 10.12 19.88
CA PRO A 228 10.85 11.33 20.23
C PRO A 228 10.38 12.10 18.99
N ARG A 229 9.27 12.82 19.10
CA ARG A 229 8.75 13.72 18.07
C ARG A 229 8.99 15.18 18.45
N PRO A 230 9.20 16.12 17.51
CA PRO A 230 9.25 15.91 16.05
C PRO A 230 10.53 15.21 15.62
N ARG A 231 10.42 14.24 14.68
CA ARG A 231 11.56 13.53 14.12
C ARG A 231 12.13 14.28 12.93
N ASN A 232 13.43 14.59 12.99
CA ASN A 232 14.14 15.28 11.92
C ASN A 232 14.94 14.26 11.08
N ARG A 233 14.66 14.18 9.79
CA ARG A 233 15.33 13.24 8.87
C ARG A 233 16.85 13.33 8.89
N LYS A 234 17.41 14.56 9.03
CA LYS A 234 18.87 14.75 9.03
C LYS A 234 19.51 14.17 10.28
N GLU A 235 18.86 14.35 11.43
CA GLU A 235 19.34 13.87 12.73
C GLU A 235 19.18 12.36 12.86
N LEU A 236 18.06 11.79 12.36
CA LEU A 236 17.78 10.36 12.39
C LEU A 236 18.86 9.52 11.68
N ASN A 237 19.44 10.02 10.60
CA ASN A 237 20.50 9.28 9.89
C ASN A 237 21.74 8.99 10.76
N HIS A 238 21.97 9.76 11.83
CA HIS A 238 23.05 9.59 12.77
C HIS A 238 22.63 8.86 14.04
N ASP A 239 21.33 8.70 14.28
CA ASP A 239 20.77 8.06 15.47
C ASP A 239 20.99 6.53 15.45
N ALA A 240 21.47 5.98 16.56
CA ALA A 240 21.75 4.55 16.68
C ALA A 240 20.45 3.72 16.75
N THR A 241 19.42 4.25 17.45
CA THR A 241 18.11 3.60 17.58
C THR A 241 17.41 3.52 16.24
N PHE A 242 17.47 4.60 15.44
CA PHE A 242 16.93 4.61 14.08
C PHE A 242 17.59 3.51 13.21
N LYS A 243 18.92 3.39 13.26
CA LYS A 243 19.66 2.37 12.49
C LYS A 243 19.28 0.94 12.90
N GLU A 244 19.09 0.71 14.19
CA GLU A 244 18.68 -0.62 14.68
C GLU A 244 17.24 -0.95 14.30
N LEU A 245 16.29 -0.02 14.45
CA LEU A 245 14.90 -0.17 14.01
C LEU A 245 14.82 -0.45 12.50
N ARG A 246 15.59 0.31 11.70
CA ARG A 246 15.69 0.11 10.25
C ARG A 246 16.18 -1.28 9.90
N LYS A 247 17.25 -1.73 10.55
CA LYS A 247 17.81 -3.07 10.37
C LYS A 247 16.81 -4.16 10.76
N GLN A 248 16.10 -4.00 11.88
CA GLN A 248 15.09 -4.93 12.35
C GLN A 248 13.93 -5.07 11.34
N ILE A 249 13.41 -3.96 10.83
CA ILE A 249 12.32 -3.95 9.82
C ILE A 249 12.80 -4.60 8.52
N ILE A 250 13.99 -4.23 8.03
CA ILE A 250 14.56 -4.81 6.81
C ILE A 250 14.78 -6.32 6.97
N ASN A 251 15.31 -6.78 8.10
CA ASN A 251 15.51 -8.20 8.38
C ASN A 251 14.18 -8.95 8.40
N SER A 252 13.13 -8.38 9.02
CA SER A 252 11.79 -8.97 8.99
C SER A 252 11.28 -9.14 7.55
N LEU A 253 11.42 -8.12 6.70
CA LEU A 253 11.06 -8.19 5.29
C LEU A 253 11.91 -9.18 4.47
N MET A 254 13.18 -9.42 4.85
CA MET A 254 14.11 -10.32 4.15
C MET A 254 13.96 -11.78 4.57
N ASN A 255 13.69 -12.07 5.84
CA ASN A 255 13.56 -13.43 6.37
C ASN A 255 12.43 -14.20 5.69
N ASP A 256 11.38 -13.51 5.25
CA ASP A 256 10.29 -14.11 4.46
C ASP A 256 10.79 -14.69 3.12
N ARG A 257 11.93 -14.23 2.57
CA ARG A 257 12.53 -14.79 1.36
C ARG A 257 13.03 -16.22 1.55
N HIS A 258 13.54 -16.56 2.73
CA HIS A 258 14.09 -17.90 2.98
C HIS A 258 12.99 -18.94 3.15
N GLN A 259 11.88 -18.59 3.79
CA GLN A 259 10.74 -19.49 3.97
C GLN A 259 10.02 -19.80 2.64
N GLN A 260 9.93 -18.85 1.72
CA GLN A 260 9.27 -19.06 0.41
C GLN A 260 10.17 -19.78 -0.62
N ARG A 261 11.49 -19.68 -0.53
CA ARG A 261 12.42 -20.43 -1.43
C ARG A 261 12.34 -21.94 -1.25
N THR A 262 11.92 -22.42 -0.08
CA THR A 262 11.77 -23.86 0.20
C THR A 262 10.58 -24.50 -0.52
N TYR A 263 9.64 -23.72 -1.06
CA TYR A 263 8.46 -24.22 -1.78
C TYR A 263 8.48 -24.02 -3.30
N THR A 264 9.55 -23.47 -3.86
CA THR A 264 9.67 -23.38 -5.31
C THR A 264 10.11 -24.74 -5.86
N VAL A 265 9.16 -25.60 -6.19
CA VAL A 265 9.41 -26.77 -7.03
C VAL A 265 10.08 -26.26 -8.31
N ARG A 266 11.36 -26.54 -8.47
CA ARG A 266 12.07 -26.33 -9.73
C ARG A 266 11.31 -27.16 -10.78
N LYS A 267 10.53 -26.51 -11.64
CA LYS A 267 10.14 -27.12 -12.90
C LYS A 267 11.44 -27.32 -13.65
N THR A 268 11.91 -28.56 -13.67
CA THR A 268 13.00 -28.97 -14.56
C THR A 268 12.47 -28.75 -15.97
N PHE A 269 13.02 -27.77 -16.67
CA PHE A 269 12.83 -27.63 -18.10
C PHE A 269 13.57 -28.80 -18.73
N VAL A 270 12.83 -29.82 -19.10
CA VAL A 270 13.36 -30.88 -19.97
C VAL A 270 13.30 -30.29 -21.38
N LEU A 271 14.47 -29.95 -21.91
CA LEU A 271 14.59 -29.58 -23.30
C LEU A 271 14.15 -30.79 -24.13
N PRO A 272 13.30 -30.63 -25.17
CA PRO A 272 12.97 -31.73 -26.08
C PRO A 272 14.25 -32.20 -26.73
N ASN A 273 14.46 -33.53 -26.74
CA ASN A 273 15.57 -34.16 -27.40
C ASN A 273 15.34 -34.03 -28.92
N ILE A 274 15.90 -32.97 -29.51
CA ILE A 274 15.83 -32.70 -30.94
C ILE A 274 17.01 -33.46 -31.57
N LEU A 275 16.72 -34.55 -32.26
CA LEU A 275 17.72 -35.28 -33.05
C LEU A 275 18.02 -34.49 -34.35
N PRO A 276 19.26 -34.60 -34.89
CA PRO A 276 19.63 -33.92 -36.14
C PRO A 276 18.72 -34.24 -37.33
N GLU A 277 18.05 -35.35 -37.30
CA GLU A 277 17.06 -35.80 -38.29
C GLU A 277 15.77 -34.99 -38.27
N ASP A 278 15.40 -34.40 -37.15
CA ASP A 278 14.22 -33.54 -36.98
C ASP A 278 14.38 -32.17 -37.64
N LEU A 279 15.60 -31.78 -37.96
CA LEU A 279 15.93 -30.48 -38.60
C LEU A 279 15.87 -30.52 -40.12
N ASN A 280 15.81 -31.73 -40.75
CA ASN A 280 15.85 -31.92 -42.20
C ASN A 280 14.51 -32.32 -42.84
N ALA A 281 13.41 -32.29 -42.12
CA ALA A 281 12.09 -32.58 -42.69
C ALA A 281 11.56 -31.34 -43.45
N PRO A 282 11.35 -31.41 -44.78
CA PRO A 282 10.80 -30.29 -45.53
C PRO A 282 9.31 -30.10 -45.19
N GLY A 283 9.04 -28.97 -44.54
CA GLY A 283 7.74 -28.30 -44.56
C GLY A 283 6.59 -28.97 -43.84
N THR A 284 6.47 -28.80 -42.53
CA THR A 284 5.14 -28.73 -41.87
C THR A 284 5.19 -28.07 -40.53
N PHE A 285 5.26 -26.74 -40.49
CA PHE A 285 4.73 -26.00 -39.33
C PHE A 285 3.22 -25.90 -39.48
N ARG A 286 2.48 -26.92 -39.00
CA ARG A 286 1.04 -26.84 -38.74
C ARG A 286 0.82 -26.80 -37.23
N PHE A 287 0.33 -25.69 -36.73
CA PHE A 287 -0.28 -25.64 -35.40
C PHE A 287 -1.55 -26.46 -35.39
N GLY A 288 -1.53 -27.66 -34.78
CA GLY A 288 -2.69 -28.54 -34.65
C GLY A 288 -2.44 -29.61 -33.59
N ARG A 289 -3.38 -29.69 -32.66
CA ARG A 289 -3.63 -30.65 -31.57
C ARG A 289 -2.72 -31.87 -31.52
N ARG A 290 -1.95 -32.02 -30.44
CA ARG A 290 -1.15 -33.21 -30.12
C ARG A 290 -2.02 -34.29 -29.47
N SER A 291 -1.93 -35.50 -29.99
CA SER A 291 -2.30 -36.76 -29.33
C SER A 291 -1.20 -37.20 -28.37
N PRO A 292 -1.50 -37.91 -27.28
CA PRO A 292 -0.49 -38.32 -26.31
C PRO A 292 0.29 -39.54 -26.84
N THR A 293 1.63 -39.43 -26.90
CA THR A 293 2.52 -40.56 -27.16
C THR A 293 3.21 -40.99 -25.87
N ARG A 294 3.10 -42.26 -25.63
CA ARG A 294 3.78 -43.24 -24.77
C ARG A 294 4.98 -42.75 -23.99
N HIS A 295 4.91 -42.85 -22.65
CA HIS A 295 6.04 -42.72 -21.72
C HIS A 295 6.87 -44.02 -21.76
N GLU A 296 8.17 -43.92 -22.08
CA GLU A 296 9.19 -44.85 -21.63
C GLU A 296 9.83 -44.30 -20.36
N GLU A 297 9.79 -45.12 -19.31
CA GLU A 297 10.45 -44.85 -18.03
C GLU A 297 11.95 -45.02 -18.17
N ILE A 298 12.71 -43.93 -17.99
CA ILE A 298 14.17 -43.99 -17.81
C ILE A 298 14.45 -43.94 -16.31
N LYS A 299 14.95 -45.07 -15.79
CA LYS A 299 15.53 -45.16 -14.44
C LYS A 299 16.77 -44.29 -14.40
N GLN A 300 16.82 -43.33 -13.48
CA GLN A 300 18.04 -42.57 -13.13
C GLN A 300 18.58 -43.06 -11.78
N GLU A 301 19.83 -43.48 -11.78
CA GLU A 301 20.65 -43.67 -10.57
C GLU A 301 21.04 -42.30 -10.00
N PRO A 302 21.15 -42.16 -8.67
CA PRO A 302 21.55 -40.91 -8.04
C PRO A 302 23.07 -40.69 -8.14
N LEU A 303 23.47 -39.54 -8.70
CA LEU A 303 24.85 -39.04 -8.57
C LEU A 303 25.00 -38.36 -7.22
N GLU A 304 25.76 -38.98 -6.31
CA GLU A 304 26.33 -38.34 -5.12
C GLU A 304 27.42 -37.35 -5.58
N ILE A 305 27.29 -36.10 -5.17
CA ILE A 305 28.39 -35.12 -5.22
C ILE A 305 28.63 -34.68 -3.79
N GLU A 306 29.75 -35.17 -3.23
CA GLU A 306 30.42 -34.58 -2.08
C GLU A 306 31.00 -33.22 -2.48
N VAL A 307 30.76 -32.17 -1.68
CA VAL A 307 31.57 -31.14 -1.05
C VAL A 307 30.66 -30.11 -0.39
#